data_3799ead8946824667fe50a03936b067b
#
_entry.id   3799ead8946824667fe50a03936b067b
#
_cell.length_a   1.000
_cell.length_b   1.000
_cell.length_c   1.000
_cell.angle_alpha   90.00
_cell.angle_beta   90.00
_cell.angle_gamma   90.00
#
_symmetry.space_group_name_H-M   'P 1'
#
loop_
_entity.id
_entity.type
_entity.pdbx_description
1 polymer ?
#
loop_
_entity_poly.entity_id
_entity_poly.type
_entity_poly.pdbx_seq_one_letter_code
_entity_poly.pdbx_strand_id
1 'polypeptide(L)'
;MAWRKKLTPAKLVDFLDAALDDANASKAGLVALAGGAGSPAPAPPAPPADGEPAPAAPPPPVPPSAAQRSLPETEAYAHLLCVLALTDAGDARVLHASERALSFVAAAADRRALDPLGARLAFYYALAHERHGAPADARATLLRLHRAAVTRRDGLGQETCLNLLLRNYLHYSEYEQAEKLRSKAQTPASRSNPQQCRHLYYLGRIRAVQLEYSEAKACLTQAHRKAPAAARGFAIELTKWITVVRLLLGEIPERRDLFPSGPGPREGKGASRKARDALAPYAALAQAVRAGDLAGFKAVAETHAAAFAADKTHLLVARLRRNVIRVGLRRVSLAYSSISLADVAAKLGLATNAEDVERVVAKAIRDGGVDASLDHERQLLVGAAATDAYATREPQAAFHARIAFCLDAHNEAVRAMRYPPAETAKRGGHSAKHVLALEEELATHIMEDDEMDEF
;
A
#
# COMPACT_ATOMS: atom_id res chain seq x y z
N MET A 1 19.75 8.69 -13.99
CA MET A 1 18.63 8.10 -14.76
C MET A 1 18.85 8.14 -16.25
N ALA A 2 19.29 9.25 -16.83
CA ALA A 2 19.55 9.35 -18.29
C ALA A 2 20.65 8.41 -18.79
N TRP A 3 21.68 8.17 -18.01
CA TRP A 3 22.80 7.29 -18.37
C TRP A 3 22.42 5.79 -18.41
N ARG A 4 21.51 5.34 -17.54
CA ARG A 4 20.99 3.97 -17.54
C ARG A 4 20.36 3.54 -18.86
N LYS A 5 19.63 4.44 -19.53
CA LYS A 5 19.00 4.15 -20.84
C LYS A 5 19.99 4.01 -21.97
N LYS A 6 21.21 4.48 -21.79
CA LYS A 6 22.32 4.44 -22.78
C LYS A 6 23.41 3.44 -22.42
N LEU A 7 23.22 2.65 -21.36
CA LEU A 7 24.19 1.68 -20.88
C LEU A 7 24.15 0.45 -21.80
N THR A 8 25.17 0.33 -22.65
CA THR A 8 25.42 -0.88 -23.44
C THR A 8 26.51 -1.70 -22.76
N PRO A 9 26.58 -3.04 -22.98
CA PRO A 9 27.62 -3.88 -22.37
C PRO A 9 29.05 -3.36 -22.63
N ALA A 10 29.33 -2.93 -23.86
CA ALA A 10 30.63 -2.34 -24.22
C ALA A 10 30.97 -1.09 -23.40
N LYS A 11 30.03 -0.14 -23.29
CA LYS A 11 30.20 1.07 -22.47
C LYS A 11 30.34 0.78 -20.98
N LEU A 12 29.75 -0.35 -20.51
CA LEU A 12 29.91 -0.80 -19.14
C LEU A 12 31.33 -1.31 -18.90
N VAL A 13 31.89 -2.08 -19.82
CA VAL A 13 33.28 -2.56 -19.76
C VAL A 13 34.24 -1.37 -19.76
N ASP A 14 34.09 -0.43 -20.70
CA ASP A 14 34.92 0.78 -20.77
C ASP A 14 34.87 1.58 -19.46
N PHE A 15 33.68 1.66 -18.86
CA PHE A 15 33.50 2.34 -17.57
C PHE A 15 34.22 1.57 -16.43
N LEU A 16 34.13 0.25 -16.40
CA LEU A 16 34.76 -0.58 -15.37
C LEU A 16 36.28 -0.45 -15.46
N ASP A 17 36.86 -0.46 -16.65
CA ASP A 17 38.29 -0.29 -16.89
C ASP A 17 38.77 1.10 -16.49
N ALA A 18 37.96 2.13 -16.71
CA ALA A 18 38.28 3.49 -16.31
C ALA A 18 38.07 3.74 -14.81
N ALA A 19 37.10 3.06 -14.17
CA ALA A 19 36.66 3.35 -12.81
C ALA A 19 37.38 2.52 -11.73
N LEU A 20 37.95 1.36 -12.09
CA LEU A 20 38.59 0.43 -11.15
C LEU A 20 40.09 0.27 -11.50
N ASP A 21 40.92 0.24 -10.47
CA ASP A 21 42.34 -0.04 -10.64
C ASP A 21 42.56 -1.51 -11.02
N ASP A 22 43.65 -1.78 -11.77
CA ASP A 22 44.01 -3.15 -12.22
C ASP A 22 44.38 -4.08 -11.06
N ALA A 23 44.77 -3.52 -9.92
CA ALA A 23 45.04 -4.25 -8.67
C ALA A 23 43.77 -4.68 -7.92
N ASN A 24 42.57 -4.23 -8.36
CA ASN A 24 41.33 -4.59 -7.68
C ASN A 24 40.86 -6.00 -8.01
N ALA A 25 40.78 -6.86 -6.98
CA ALA A 25 40.42 -8.27 -7.12
C ALA A 25 39.01 -8.48 -7.73
N SER A 26 38.10 -7.48 -7.61
CA SER A 26 36.74 -7.56 -8.15
C SER A 26 36.67 -7.19 -9.62
N LYS A 27 37.65 -6.44 -10.19
CA LYS A 27 37.63 -5.90 -11.55
C LYS A 27 37.44 -6.99 -12.61
N ALA A 28 38.29 -8.02 -12.58
CA ALA A 28 38.26 -9.10 -13.54
C ALA A 28 36.91 -9.83 -13.57
N GLY A 29 36.34 -10.07 -12.38
CA GLY A 29 35.01 -10.68 -12.25
C GLY A 29 33.88 -9.81 -12.77
N LEU A 30 33.93 -8.50 -12.56
CA LEU A 30 32.92 -7.54 -13.03
C LEU A 30 32.98 -7.36 -14.55
N VAL A 31 34.19 -7.30 -15.13
CA VAL A 31 34.39 -7.23 -16.59
C VAL A 31 33.89 -8.50 -17.27
N ALA A 32 34.16 -9.69 -16.71
CA ALA A 32 33.65 -10.96 -17.22
C ALA A 32 32.10 -11.03 -17.17
N LEU A 33 31.50 -10.51 -16.11
CA LEU A 33 30.04 -10.42 -15.99
C LEU A 33 29.44 -9.43 -17.00
N ALA A 34 30.07 -8.28 -17.22
CA ALA A 34 29.64 -7.27 -18.16
C ALA A 34 29.81 -7.70 -19.63
N GLY A 35 30.93 -8.32 -19.98
CA GLY A 35 31.23 -8.82 -21.33
C GLY A 35 30.35 -9.99 -21.76
N GLY A 36 29.92 -10.83 -20.82
CA GLY A 36 29.02 -11.95 -21.10
C GLY A 36 27.53 -11.58 -21.22
N ALA A 37 27.15 -10.35 -20.98
CA ALA A 37 25.76 -9.86 -21.13
C ALA A 37 25.34 -9.56 -22.58
N GLY A 38 26.19 -9.89 -23.55
CA GLY A 38 25.93 -9.66 -24.99
C GLY A 38 25.09 -10.76 -25.62
N SER A 39 23.76 -10.60 -25.60
CA SER A 39 22.90 -11.16 -26.65
C SER A 39 23.08 -10.36 -27.94
N PRO A 40 22.99 -10.98 -29.15
CA PRO A 40 23.27 -10.29 -30.40
C PRO A 40 22.42 -9.05 -30.55
N ALA A 41 23.06 -7.90 -30.73
CA ALA A 41 22.42 -6.62 -30.93
C ALA A 41 21.48 -6.68 -32.14
N PRO A 42 20.25 -6.14 -32.06
CA PRO A 42 19.49 -5.83 -33.26
C PRO A 42 20.29 -4.82 -34.09
N ALA A 43 20.37 -5.10 -35.40
CA ALA A 43 21.08 -4.28 -36.36
C ALA A 43 20.78 -2.79 -36.18
N PRO A 44 21.78 -1.90 -36.31
CA PRO A 44 21.55 -0.47 -36.16
C PRO A 44 20.54 -0.01 -37.18
N PRO A 45 19.54 0.83 -36.81
CA PRO A 45 18.67 1.48 -37.80
C PRO A 45 19.53 2.34 -38.71
N ALA A 46 19.23 2.26 -40.03
CA ALA A 46 19.87 3.05 -41.05
C ALA A 46 19.86 4.54 -40.68
N PRO A 47 20.89 5.31 -41.03
CA PRO A 47 20.95 6.72 -40.69
C PRO A 47 19.83 7.46 -41.39
N PRO A 48 19.09 8.32 -40.66
CA PRO A 48 18.15 9.24 -41.34
C PRO A 48 18.96 10.21 -42.21
N ALA A 49 18.60 10.27 -43.47
CA ALA A 49 19.01 11.34 -44.35
C ALA A 49 18.36 12.65 -43.87
N ASP A 50 19.16 13.72 -43.95
CA ASP A 50 18.80 15.12 -43.82
C ASP A 50 18.79 15.78 -42.43
N GLY A 51 19.86 16.46 -42.18
CA GLY A 51 20.16 17.83 -41.83
C GLY A 51 19.31 18.56 -40.78
N GLU A 52 19.33 18.10 -39.48
CA GLU A 52 19.15 19.04 -38.36
C GLU A 52 20.32 18.89 -37.37
N PRO A 53 20.92 20.01 -36.88
CA PRO A 53 22.00 19.93 -35.92
C PRO A 53 21.49 19.29 -34.61
N ALA A 54 21.99 18.11 -34.30
CA ALA A 54 21.70 17.40 -33.04
C ALA A 54 22.03 18.31 -31.84
N PRO A 55 21.15 18.38 -30.82
CA PRO A 55 21.49 19.08 -29.59
C PRO A 55 22.75 18.45 -28.98
N ALA A 56 23.70 19.32 -28.62
CA ALA A 56 25.02 18.94 -28.10
C ALA A 56 24.90 17.82 -27.06
N ALA A 57 25.58 16.72 -27.30
CA ALA A 57 25.64 15.59 -26.37
C ALA A 57 26.19 16.13 -25.03
N PRO A 58 25.61 15.73 -23.88
CA PRO A 58 26.18 16.09 -22.57
C PRO A 58 27.64 15.62 -22.55
N PRO A 59 28.57 16.41 -21.97
CA PRO A 59 29.98 16.07 -21.94
C PRO A 59 30.17 14.68 -21.35
N PRO A 60 31.11 13.88 -21.88
CA PRO A 60 31.41 12.56 -21.33
C PRO A 60 31.74 12.70 -19.84
N PRO A 61 31.31 11.75 -18.98
CA PRO A 61 31.64 11.81 -17.56
C PRO A 61 33.16 11.87 -17.41
N VAL A 62 33.64 12.89 -16.66
CA VAL A 62 35.07 13.06 -16.36
C VAL A 62 35.58 11.76 -15.70
N PRO A 63 36.65 11.14 -16.23
CA PRO A 63 37.19 9.93 -15.62
C PRO A 63 37.59 10.19 -14.17
N PRO A 64 37.24 9.27 -13.22
CA PRO A 64 37.56 9.44 -11.81
C PRO A 64 39.08 9.57 -11.60
N SER A 65 39.49 10.45 -10.68
CA SER A 65 40.90 10.55 -10.31
C SER A 65 41.41 9.23 -9.71
N ALA A 66 42.73 8.99 -9.75
CA ALA A 66 43.32 7.77 -9.20
C ALA A 66 42.92 7.51 -7.74
N ALA A 67 42.80 8.58 -6.92
CA ALA A 67 42.31 8.48 -5.54
C ALA A 67 40.82 8.04 -5.45
N GLN A 68 40.01 8.37 -6.44
CA GLN A 68 38.60 7.95 -6.50
C GLN A 68 38.42 6.52 -6.97
N ARG A 69 39.36 5.95 -7.72
CA ARG A 69 39.33 4.57 -8.19
C ARG A 69 39.52 3.54 -7.07
N SER A 70 40.21 3.92 -6.00
CA SER A 70 40.43 3.06 -4.82
C SER A 70 39.32 3.12 -3.78
N LEU A 71 38.28 3.94 -3.99
CA LEU A 71 37.18 4.09 -3.03
C LEU A 71 36.19 2.92 -3.12
N PRO A 72 35.78 2.30 -2.00
CA PRO A 72 34.78 1.24 -1.99
C PRO A 72 33.42 1.69 -2.51
N GLU A 73 33.11 2.98 -2.51
CA GLU A 73 31.90 3.54 -3.10
C GLU A 73 31.87 3.40 -4.62
N THR A 74 33.01 3.58 -5.29
CA THR A 74 33.10 3.38 -6.75
C THR A 74 32.94 1.92 -7.12
N GLU A 75 33.53 1.00 -6.35
CA GLU A 75 33.39 -0.43 -6.53
C GLU A 75 31.95 -0.90 -6.28
N ALA A 76 31.31 -0.46 -5.19
CA ALA A 76 29.89 -0.75 -4.93
C ALA A 76 28.98 -0.23 -6.03
N TYR A 77 29.29 0.95 -6.61
CA TYR A 77 28.54 1.50 -7.73
C TYR A 77 28.76 0.68 -9.02
N ALA A 78 29.97 0.22 -9.27
CA ALA A 78 30.29 -0.70 -10.38
C ALA A 78 29.52 -2.01 -10.27
N HIS A 79 29.49 -2.62 -9.08
CA HIS A 79 28.65 -3.79 -8.79
C HIS A 79 27.18 -3.53 -9.09
N LEU A 80 26.63 -2.38 -8.67
CA LEU A 80 25.25 -2.01 -8.93
C LEU A 80 24.95 -1.89 -10.43
N LEU A 81 25.87 -1.30 -11.22
CA LEU A 81 25.71 -1.19 -12.67
C LEU A 81 25.74 -2.55 -13.37
N CYS A 82 26.63 -3.45 -12.95
CA CYS A 82 26.67 -4.83 -13.46
C CYS A 82 25.37 -5.60 -13.16
N VAL A 83 24.88 -5.51 -11.93
CA VAL A 83 23.59 -6.14 -11.54
C VAL A 83 22.44 -5.55 -12.35
N LEU A 84 22.44 -4.24 -12.61
CA LEU A 84 21.44 -3.58 -13.47
C LEU A 84 21.46 -4.12 -14.90
N ALA A 85 22.65 -4.19 -15.52
CA ALA A 85 22.82 -4.66 -16.88
C ALA A 85 22.36 -6.12 -17.02
N LEU A 86 22.76 -7.00 -16.10
CA LEU A 86 22.34 -8.40 -16.08
C LEU A 86 20.81 -8.54 -15.82
N THR A 87 20.24 -7.69 -14.95
CA THR A 87 18.80 -7.69 -14.70
C THR A 87 18.02 -7.28 -15.95
N ASP A 88 18.49 -6.28 -16.69
CA ASP A 88 17.85 -5.82 -17.92
C ASP A 88 18.01 -6.83 -19.06
N ALA A 89 19.13 -7.59 -19.10
CA ALA A 89 19.36 -8.70 -20.02
C ALA A 89 18.58 -9.99 -19.67
N GLY A 90 18.11 -10.13 -18.43
CA GLY A 90 17.43 -11.35 -17.97
C GLY A 90 18.34 -12.55 -17.74
N ASP A 91 19.62 -12.32 -17.50
CA ASP A 91 20.64 -13.37 -17.33
C ASP A 91 20.57 -14.00 -15.93
N ALA A 92 20.66 -15.34 -15.84
CA ALA A 92 20.64 -16.08 -14.58
C ALA A 92 21.81 -15.73 -13.64
N ARG A 93 22.94 -15.27 -14.18
CA ARG A 93 24.10 -14.82 -13.41
C ARG A 93 23.82 -13.64 -12.49
N VAL A 94 22.68 -12.93 -12.69
CA VAL A 94 22.26 -11.81 -11.82
C VAL A 94 22.11 -12.23 -10.36
N LEU A 95 21.71 -13.47 -10.07
CA LEU A 95 21.58 -13.98 -8.70
C LEU A 95 22.92 -13.95 -7.97
N HIS A 96 23.92 -14.61 -8.54
CA HIS A 96 25.26 -14.66 -7.96
C HIS A 96 25.94 -13.28 -7.91
N ALA A 97 25.76 -12.46 -8.96
CA ALA A 97 26.31 -11.11 -9.01
C ALA A 97 25.72 -10.22 -7.92
N SER A 98 24.41 -10.33 -7.66
CA SER A 98 23.74 -9.55 -6.63
C SER A 98 24.12 -10.00 -5.21
N GLU A 99 24.32 -11.30 -4.97
CA GLU A 99 24.82 -11.81 -3.69
C GLU A 99 26.25 -11.33 -3.40
N ARG A 100 27.11 -11.41 -4.40
CA ARG A 100 28.49 -10.90 -4.29
C ARG A 100 28.52 -9.39 -4.02
N ALA A 101 27.67 -8.62 -4.70
CA ALA A 101 27.54 -7.19 -4.47
C ALA A 101 27.06 -6.86 -3.03
N LEU A 102 26.09 -7.62 -2.51
CA LEU A 102 25.61 -7.45 -1.13
C LEU A 102 26.66 -7.86 -0.10
N SER A 103 27.42 -8.93 -0.34
CA SER A 103 28.53 -9.35 0.56
C SER A 103 29.63 -8.29 0.61
N PHE A 104 29.95 -7.68 -0.53
CA PHE A 104 30.90 -6.57 -0.59
C PHE A 104 30.46 -5.38 0.25
N VAL A 105 29.21 -4.92 0.09
CA VAL A 105 28.65 -3.81 0.88
C VAL A 105 28.61 -4.17 2.37
N ALA A 106 28.31 -5.42 2.72
CA ALA A 106 28.31 -5.89 4.11
C ALA A 106 29.71 -5.90 4.73
N ALA A 107 30.74 -6.24 3.96
CA ALA A 107 32.14 -6.20 4.40
C ALA A 107 32.61 -4.77 4.65
N ALA A 108 32.17 -3.79 3.85
CA ALA A 108 32.51 -2.37 3.99
C ALA A 108 31.51 -1.60 4.88
N ALA A 109 30.95 -2.26 5.89
CA ALA A 109 29.83 -1.78 6.70
C ALA A 109 30.12 -0.47 7.48
N ASP A 110 31.36 -0.09 7.69
CA ASP A 110 31.74 1.11 8.46
C ASP A 110 31.42 2.42 7.74
N ARG A 111 31.20 2.37 6.44
CA ARG A 111 30.95 3.56 5.62
C ARG A 111 29.46 3.79 5.37
N ARG A 112 28.91 4.86 5.94
CA ARG A 112 27.52 5.27 5.73
C ARG A 112 27.19 5.74 4.30
N ALA A 113 28.21 6.14 3.53
CA ALA A 113 28.05 6.48 2.12
C ALA A 113 27.53 5.32 1.27
N LEU A 114 27.75 4.08 1.72
CA LEU A 114 27.29 2.87 1.05
C LEU A 114 25.82 2.49 1.33
N ASP A 115 25.20 3.05 2.37
CA ASP A 115 23.82 2.73 2.76
C ASP A 115 22.81 2.91 1.61
N PRO A 116 22.80 4.03 0.83
CA PRO A 116 21.89 4.18 -0.30
C PRO A 116 22.14 3.19 -1.44
N LEU A 117 23.41 2.78 -1.64
CA LEU A 117 23.77 1.77 -2.65
C LEU A 117 23.35 0.38 -2.20
N GLY A 118 23.56 0.06 -0.92
CA GLY A 118 23.11 -1.20 -0.29
C GLY A 118 21.59 -1.37 -0.37
N ALA A 119 20.83 -0.33 -0.09
CA ALA A 119 19.36 -0.36 -0.23
C ALA A 119 18.91 -0.62 -1.68
N ARG A 120 19.61 -0.05 -2.67
CA ARG A 120 19.33 -0.31 -4.08
C ARG A 120 19.74 -1.72 -4.51
N LEU A 121 20.87 -2.20 -4.06
CA LEU A 121 21.32 -3.57 -4.31
C LEU A 121 20.34 -4.59 -3.73
N ALA A 122 19.86 -4.39 -2.50
CA ALA A 122 18.83 -5.22 -1.89
C ALA A 122 17.54 -5.26 -2.73
N PHE A 123 17.14 -4.12 -3.33
CA PHE A 123 16.00 -4.08 -4.23
C PHE A 123 16.22 -4.92 -5.49
N TYR A 124 17.38 -4.81 -6.16
CA TYR A 124 17.68 -5.59 -7.35
C TYR A 124 17.90 -7.07 -7.05
N TYR A 125 18.46 -7.40 -5.90
CA TYR A 125 18.55 -8.77 -5.40
C TYR A 125 17.16 -9.41 -5.27
N ALA A 126 16.22 -8.74 -4.59
CA ALA A 126 14.85 -9.24 -4.48
C ALA A 126 14.15 -9.35 -5.84
N LEU A 127 14.38 -8.38 -6.74
CA LEU A 127 13.82 -8.38 -8.10
C LEU A 127 14.40 -9.54 -8.95
N ALA A 128 15.69 -9.85 -8.80
CA ALA A 128 16.32 -10.96 -9.47
C ALA A 128 15.67 -12.29 -9.06
N HIS A 129 15.50 -12.53 -7.76
CA HIS A 129 14.81 -13.72 -7.25
C HIS A 129 13.34 -13.79 -7.71
N GLU A 130 12.63 -12.66 -7.77
CA GLU A 130 11.25 -12.63 -8.30
C GLU A 130 11.19 -13.01 -9.79
N ARG A 131 12.14 -12.54 -10.61
CA ARG A 131 12.17 -12.86 -12.05
C ARG A 131 12.53 -14.32 -12.32
N HIS A 132 13.36 -14.92 -11.47
CA HIS A 132 13.74 -16.34 -11.56
C HIS A 132 12.75 -17.27 -10.84
N GLY A 133 11.63 -16.77 -10.31
CA GLY A 133 10.56 -17.57 -9.72
C GLY A 133 10.85 -18.14 -8.33
N ALA A 134 11.93 -17.72 -7.68
CA ALA A 134 12.34 -18.18 -6.35
C ALA A 134 12.38 -17.02 -5.31
N PRO A 135 11.31 -16.24 -5.15
CA PRO A 135 11.33 -15.11 -4.20
C PRO A 135 11.47 -15.55 -2.74
N ALA A 136 11.12 -16.80 -2.38
CA ALA A 136 11.25 -17.30 -1.02
C ALA A 136 12.69 -17.31 -0.53
N ASP A 137 13.64 -17.63 -1.38
CA ASP A 137 15.07 -17.76 -1.03
C ASP A 137 15.68 -16.43 -0.61
N ALA A 138 15.16 -15.34 -1.12
CA ALA A 138 15.60 -13.99 -0.74
C ALA A 138 15.25 -13.62 0.71
N ARG A 139 14.29 -14.30 1.38
CA ARG A 139 13.79 -13.92 2.70
C ARG A 139 14.87 -13.87 3.78
N ALA A 140 15.69 -14.93 3.86
CA ALA A 140 16.74 -15.04 4.88
C ALA A 140 17.74 -13.89 4.78
N THR A 141 18.20 -13.60 3.55
CA THR A 141 19.14 -12.50 3.28
C THR A 141 18.51 -11.14 3.57
N LEU A 142 17.28 -10.90 3.14
CA LEU A 142 16.58 -9.64 3.41
C LEU A 142 16.32 -9.42 4.90
N LEU A 143 15.99 -10.46 5.68
CA LEU A 143 15.87 -10.38 7.14
C LEU A 143 17.19 -10.03 7.81
N ARG A 144 18.30 -10.64 7.35
CA ARG A 144 19.64 -10.31 7.85
C ARG A 144 20.00 -8.87 7.55
N LEU A 145 19.76 -8.40 6.32
CA LEU A 145 19.99 -7.00 5.91
C LEU A 145 19.12 -6.02 6.70
N HIS A 146 17.88 -6.36 6.94
CA HIS A 146 16.98 -5.53 7.76
C HIS A 146 17.52 -5.39 9.19
N ARG A 147 17.93 -6.48 9.83
CA ARG A 147 18.52 -6.45 11.18
C ARG A 147 19.80 -5.62 11.22
N ALA A 148 20.68 -5.79 10.24
CA ALA A 148 21.89 -4.99 10.11
C ALA A 148 21.57 -3.48 9.95
N ALA A 149 20.57 -3.14 9.12
CA ALA A 149 20.14 -1.77 8.93
C ALA A 149 19.53 -1.16 10.21
N VAL A 150 18.80 -1.95 11.02
CA VAL A 150 18.30 -1.51 12.34
C VAL A 150 19.44 -1.20 13.29
N THR A 151 20.44 -2.09 13.41
CA THR A 151 21.61 -1.90 14.27
C THR A 151 22.41 -0.65 13.86
N ARG A 152 22.56 -0.43 12.55
CA ARG A 152 23.28 0.74 11.99
C ARG A 152 22.47 2.04 11.98
N ARG A 153 21.17 1.98 12.31
CA ARG A 153 20.20 3.09 12.18
C ARG A 153 20.14 3.67 10.75
N ASP A 154 20.27 2.79 9.76
CA ASP A 154 20.05 3.15 8.35
C ASP A 154 18.56 3.15 8.03
N GLY A 155 17.92 4.32 8.05
CA GLY A 155 16.47 4.43 7.80
C GLY A 155 16.07 4.01 6.39
N LEU A 156 16.90 4.27 5.36
CA LEU A 156 16.59 3.92 3.98
C LEU A 156 16.67 2.41 3.74
N GLY A 157 17.71 1.78 4.29
CA GLY A 157 17.87 0.32 4.25
C GLY A 157 16.76 -0.40 4.99
N GLN A 158 16.37 0.09 6.19
CA GLN A 158 15.24 -0.46 6.96
C GLN A 158 13.94 -0.42 6.18
N GLU A 159 13.55 0.75 5.64
CA GLU A 159 12.33 0.90 4.85
C GLU A 159 12.33 0.02 3.60
N THR A 160 13.47 -0.02 2.91
CA THR A 160 13.57 -0.80 1.66
C THR A 160 13.46 -2.29 1.94
N CYS A 161 14.22 -2.82 2.90
CA CYS A 161 14.18 -4.23 3.28
C CYS A 161 12.81 -4.63 3.85
N LEU A 162 12.19 -3.79 4.69
CA LEU A 162 10.85 -4.03 5.23
C LEU A 162 9.82 -4.13 4.11
N ASN A 163 9.82 -3.19 3.16
CA ASN A 163 8.89 -3.19 2.04
C ASN A 163 9.09 -4.41 1.11
N LEU A 164 10.34 -4.85 0.90
CA LEU A 164 10.64 -6.03 0.12
C LEU A 164 10.17 -7.31 0.81
N LEU A 165 10.35 -7.42 2.12
CA LEU A 165 9.85 -8.53 2.92
C LEU A 165 8.33 -8.59 2.91
N LEU A 166 7.65 -7.46 3.14
CA LEU A 166 6.18 -7.37 3.05
C LEU A 166 5.68 -7.77 1.66
N ARG A 167 6.34 -7.31 0.59
CA ARG A 167 6.03 -7.72 -0.78
C ARG A 167 6.15 -9.23 -0.97
N ASN A 168 7.21 -9.82 -0.46
CA ASN A 168 7.47 -11.25 -0.53
C ASN A 168 6.40 -12.06 0.21
N TYR A 169 6.08 -11.71 1.47
CA TYR A 169 5.02 -12.37 2.23
C TYR A 169 3.65 -12.24 1.54
N LEU A 170 3.32 -11.07 1.03
CA LEU A 170 2.08 -10.84 0.29
C LEU A 170 2.04 -11.58 -1.05
N HIS A 171 3.20 -11.88 -1.66
CA HIS A 171 3.26 -12.71 -2.85
C HIS A 171 2.80 -14.14 -2.56
N TYR A 172 3.16 -14.69 -1.40
CA TYR A 172 2.74 -16.02 -0.95
C TYR A 172 1.44 -16.02 -0.14
N SER A 173 0.79 -14.86 0.01
CA SER A 173 -0.44 -14.69 0.81
C SER A 173 -0.26 -15.00 2.31
N GLU A 174 0.94 -14.87 2.84
CA GLU A 174 1.30 -15.07 4.24
C GLU A 174 1.01 -13.81 5.07
N TYR A 175 -0.27 -13.45 5.21
CA TYR A 175 -0.70 -12.20 5.87
C TYR A 175 -0.34 -12.15 7.36
N GLU A 176 -0.43 -13.27 8.07
CA GLU A 176 -0.08 -13.34 9.51
C GLU A 176 1.40 -13.05 9.74
N GLN A 177 2.27 -13.60 8.90
CA GLN A 177 3.71 -13.36 9.01
C GLN A 177 4.07 -11.92 8.66
N ALA A 178 3.40 -11.36 7.64
CA ALA A 178 3.56 -9.96 7.27
C ALA A 178 3.16 -9.03 8.44
N GLU A 179 2.06 -9.33 9.14
CA GLU A 179 1.61 -8.56 10.30
C GLU A 179 2.55 -8.71 11.50
N LYS A 180 3.02 -9.93 11.80
CA LYS A 180 4.02 -10.17 12.84
C LYS A 180 5.32 -9.42 12.58
N LEU A 181 5.75 -9.34 11.31
CA LEU A 181 6.91 -8.55 10.94
C LEU A 181 6.65 -7.06 11.14
N ARG A 182 5.51 -6.55 10.67
CA ARG A 182 5.12 -5.15 10.80
C ARG A 182 5.03 -4.70 12.27
N SER A 183 4.41 -5.50 13.13
CA SER A 183 4.24 -5.17 14.54
C SER A 183 5.56 -5.11 15.30
N LYS A 184 6.56 -5.91 14.90
CA LYS A 184 7.89 -5.94 15.51
C LYS A 184 8.86 -4.92 14.93
N ALA A 185 8.69 -4.55 13.65
CA ALA A 185 9.56 -3.61 12.97
C ALA A 185 9.16 -2.18 13.33
N GLN A 186 10.11 -1.43 13.90
CA GLN A 186 9.96 0.02 14.04
C GLN A 186 10.06 0.63 12.64
N THR A 187 9.01 1.32 12.21
CA THR A 187 9.04 2.07 10.96
C THR A 187 9.74 3.40 11.20
N PRO A 188 10.93 3.64 10.63
CA PRO A 188 11.58 4.92 10.75
C PRO A 188 10.75 6.00 10.06
N ALA A 189 10.91 7.26 10.49
CA ALA A 189 10.31 8.39 9.79
C ALA A 189 10.79 8.41 8.34
N SER A 190 9.87 8.16 7.40
CA SER A 190 10.21 7.97 6.00
C SER A 190 10.71 9.27 5.37
N ARG A 191 11.89 9.22 4.79
CA ARG A 191 12.46 10.31 3.98
C ARG A 191 12.13 10.16 2.50
N SER A 192 11.63 9.00 2.09
CA SER A 192 11.39 8.66 0.69
C SER A 192 9.90 8.44 0.40
N ASN A 193 9.25 9.41 -0.27
CA ASN A 193 7.86 9.27 -0.68
C ASN A 193 7.54 7.96 -1.42
N PRO A 194 8.38 7.44 -2.35
CA PRO A 194 8.12 6.17 -3.01
C PRO A 194 8.12 4.97 -2.05
N GLN A 195 8.99 4.95 -1.05
CA GLN A 195 9.05 3.87 -0.07
C GLN A 195 7.84 3.93 0.87
N GLN A 196 7.50 5.12 1.35
CA GLN A 196 6.31 5.32 2.19
C GLN A 196 5.03 4.93 1.45
N CYS A 197 4.92 5.26 0.17
CA CYS A 197 3.79 4.90 -0.65
C CYS A 197 3.63 3.37 -0.77
N ARG A 198 4.74 2.64 -1.00
CA ARG A 198 4.75 1.18 -1.02
C ARG A 198 4.37 0.58 0.33
N HIS A 199 4.92 1.13 1.41
CA HIS A 199 4.60 0.69 2.77
C HIS A 199 3.11 0.80 3.07
N LEU A 200 2.51 1.97 2.80
CA LEU A 200 1.08 2.22 2.97
C LEU A 200 0.21 1.29 2.10
N TYR A 201 0.66 0.99 0.88
CA TYR A 201 -0.02 0.03 0.02
C TYR A 201 -0.03 -1.38 0.60
N TYR A 202 1.12 -1.88 1.07
CA TYR A 202 1.19 -3.21 1.68
C TYR A 202 0.40 -3.27 2.99
N LEU A 203 0.49 -2.23 3.81
CA LEU A 203 -0.29 -2.11 5.04
C LEU A 203 -1.80 -2.13 4.75
N GLY A 204 -2.26 -1.34 3.77
CA GLY A 204 -3.66 -1.31 3.37
C GLY A 204 -4.17 -2.67 2.87
N ARG A 205 -3.33 -3.45 2.17
CA ARG A 205 -3.67 -4.83 1.76
C ARG A 205 -3.80 -5.78 2.95
N ILE A 206 -2.88 -5.70 3.91
CA ILE A 206 -2.93 -6.53 5.13
C ILE A 206 -4.20 -6.21 5.91
N ARG A 207 -4.47 -4.92 6.17
CA ARG A 207 -5.67 -4.46 6.88
C ARG A 207 -6.97 -4.86 6.19
N ALA A 208 -7.01 -4.81 4.85
CA ALA A 208 -8.18 -5.24 4.08
C ALA A 208 -8.50 -6.73 4.26
N VAL A 209 -7.48 -7.59 4.36
CA VAL A 209 -7.67 -9.02 4.62
C VAL A 209 -8.06 -9.28 6.07
N GLN A 210 -7.56 -8.48 7.02
CA GLN A 210 -7.89 -8.53 8.46
C GLN A 210 -9.29 -7.99 8.78
N LEU A 211 -10.05 -7.51 7.78
CA LEU A 211 -11.39 -6.94 7.91
C LEU A 211 -11.44 -5.49 8.45
N GLU A 212 -10.31 -4.85 8.65
CA GLU A 212 -10.18 -3.45 9.08
C GLU A 212 -10.31 -2.51 7.88
N TYR A 213 -11.49 -2.48 7.25
CA TYR A 213 -11.69 -1.78 5.98
C TYR A 213 -11.55 -0.26 6.07
N SER A 214 -11.89 0.36 7.22
CA SER A 214 -11.74 1.79 7.45
C SER A 214 -10.27 2.22 7.42
N GLU A 215 -9.42 1.51 8.13
CA GLU A 215 -7.98 1.76 8.14
C GLU A 215 -7.34 1.41 6.81
N ALA A 216 -7.76 0.29 6.19
CA ALA A 216 -7.31 -0.09 4.85
C ALA A 216 -7.60 1.02 3.83
N LYS A 217 -8.81 1.60 3.85
CA LYS A 217 -9.20 2.73 3.00
C LYS A 217 -8.31 3.94 3.26
N ALA A 218 -8.08 4.31 4.52
CA ALA A 218 -7.24 5.44 4.89
C ALA A 218 -5.80 5.27 4.36
N CYS A 219 -5.18 4.10 4.61
CA CYS A 219 -3.84 3.77 4.15
C CYS A 219 -3.73 3.78 2.60
N LEU A 220 -4.66 3.13 1.91
CA LEU A 220 -4.65 3.07 0.44
C LEU A 220 -4.90 4.43 -0.21
N THR A 221 -5.82 5.25 0.35
CA THR A 221 -6.08 6.60 -0.15
C THR A 221 -4.86 7.50 0.07
N GLN A 222 -4.20 7.40 1.21
CA GLN A 222 -2.96 8.12 1.48
C GLN A 222 -1.84 7.67 0.54
N ALA A 223 -1.72 6.35 0.26
CA ALA A 223 -0.78 5.83 -0.71
C ALA A 223 -1.05 6.39 -2.12
N HIS A 224 -2.32 6.46 -2.52
CA HIS A 224 -2.71 7.00 -3.82
C HIS A 224 -2.34 8.48 -3.98
N ARG A 225 -2.55 9.29 -2.93
CA ARG A 225 -2.18 10.72 -2.93
C ARG A 225 -0.66 10.94 -3.01
N LYS A 226 0.13 10.03 -2.41
CA LYS A 226 1.60 10.10 -2.40
C LYS A 226 2.25 9.40 -3.58
N ALA A 227 1.49 8.69 -4.41
CA ALA A 227 2.02 7.94 -5.55
C ALA A 227 2.64 8.90 -6.59
N PRO A 228 3.86 8.61 -7.07
CA PRO A 228 4.48 9.41 -8.13
C PRO A 228 3.65 9.35 -9.41
N ALA A 229 3.45 10.48 -10.08
CA ALA A 229 2.70 10.57 -11.34
C ALA A 229 3.28 9.66 -12.46
N ALA A 230 4.61 9.42 -12.42
CA ALA A 230 5.27 8.51 -13.34
C ALA A 230 4.93 7.02 -13.14
N ALA A 231 4.44 6.63 -11.95
CA ALA A 231 4.16 5.24 -11.59
C ALA A 231 2.70 4.85 -11.89
N ARG A 232 2.27 5.01 -13.14
CA ARG A 232 0.87 4.77 -13.58
C ARG A 232 0.37 3.36 -13.26
N GLY A 233 1.19 2.33 -13.47
CA GLY A 233 0.81 0.95 -13.15
C GLY A 233 0.51 0.76 -11.67
N PHE A 234 1.30 1.37 -10.80
CA PHE A 234 1.07 1.33 -9.35
C PHE A 234 -0.21 2.08 -8.94
N ALA A 235 -0.51 3.22 -9.59
CA ALA A 235 -1.75 3.95 -9.36
C ALA A 235 -2.99 3.12 -9.76
N ILE A 236 -2.92 2.35 -10.85
CA ILE A 236 -3.98 1.42 -11.27
C ILE A 236 -4.20 0.35 -10.19
N GLU A 237 -3.14 -0.28 -9.70
CA GLU A 237 -3.23 -1.29 -8.64
C GLU A 237 -3.84 -0.72 -7.36
N LEU A 238 -3.44 0.50 -6.96
CA LEU A 238 -4.07 1.19 -5.82
C LEU A 238 -5.56 1.43 -6.05
N THR A 239 -5.96 1.89 -7.24
CA THR A 239 -7.36 2.13 -7.58
C THR A 239 -8.19 0.85 -7.49
N LYS A 240 -7.67 -0.29 -7.97
CA LYS A 240 -8.32 -1.60 -7.85
C LYS A 240 -8.64 -1.93 -6.39
N TRP A 241 -7.64 -1.85 -5.51
CA TRP A 241 -7.78 -2.15 -4.08
C TRP A 241 -8.69 -1.16 -3.36
N ILE A 242 -8.55 0.14 -3.63
CA ILE A 242 -9.42 1.18 -3.07
C ILE A 242 -10.88 0.92 -3.44
N THR A 243 -11.15 0.58 -4.70
CA THR A 243 -12.51 0.27 -5.18
C THR A 243 -13.13 -0.87 -4.41
N VAL A 244 -12.42 -2.00 -4.26
CA VAL A 244 -12.94 -3.16 -3.54
C VAL A 244 -13.17 -2.83 -2.06
N VAL A 245 -12.24 -2.13 -1.40
CA VAL A 245 -12.37 -1.75 0.01
C VAL A 245 -13.52 -0.77 0.23
N ARG A 246 -13.71 0.22 -0.65
CA ARG A 246 -14.86 1.15 -0.58
C ARG A 246 -16.18 0.41 -0.76
N LEU A 247 -16.27 -0.53 -1.70
CA LEU A 247 -17.46 -1.37 -1.88
C LEU A 247 -17.75 -2.23 -0.64
N LEU A 248 -16.71 -2.74 0.05
CA LEU A 248 -16.87 -3.50 1.31
C LEU A 248 -17.36 -2.63 2.47
N LEU A 249 -16.98 -1.35 2.50
CA LEU A 249 -17.53 -0.36 3.43
C LEU A 249 -18.98 0.04 3.11
N GLY A 250 -19.48 -0.31 1.91
CA GLY A 250 -20.78 0.10 1.43
C GLY A 250 -20.77 1.43 0.67
N GLU A 251 -19.59 1.99 0.42
CA GLU A 251 -19.43 3.19 -0.39
C GLU A 251 -19.34 2.82 -1.87
N ILE A 252 -20.19 3.39 -2.68
CA ILE A 252 -20.18 3.14 -4.12
C ILE A 252 -19.29 4.20 -4.79
N PRO A 253 -18.15 3.81 -5.37
CA PRO A 253 -17.27 4.77 -6.03
C PRO A 253 -17.94 5.35 -7.28
N GLU A 254 -17.68 6.64 -7.53
CA GLU A 254 -18.12 7.30 -8.75
C GLU A 254 -17.25 6.86 -9.93
N ARG A 255 -17.81 7.03 -11.14
CA ARG A 255 -17.04 6.75 -12.36
C ARG A 255 -15.78 7.61 -12.50
N ARG A 256 -15.80 8.82 -11.93
CA ARG A 256 -14.63 9.73 -11.90
C ARG A 256 -13.49 9.20 -11.05
N ASP A 257 -13.81 8.51 -9.96
CA ASP A 257 -12.81 7.92 -9.05
C ASP A 257 -12.11 6.73 -9.71
N LEU A 258 -12.86 5.95 -10.51
CA LEU A 258 -12.33 4.80 -11.24
C LEU A 258 -11.52 5.21 -12.47
N PHE A 259 -12.01 6.21 -13.19
CA PHE A 259 -11.40 6.70 -14.43
C PHE A 259 -11.11 8.20 -14.27
N PRO A 260 -10.05 8.59 -13.57
CA PRO A 260 -9.70 9.99 -13.45
C PRO A 260 -9.42 10.55 -14.85
N SER A 261 -10.32 11.42 -15.30
CA SER A 261 -10.18 12.18 -16.53
C SER A 261 -9.16 13.29 -16.28
N GLY A 262 -7.89 12.95 -16.22
CA GLY A 262 -6.82 13.95 -16.17
C GLY A 262 -6.63 14.53 -17.57
N PRO A 263 -6.85 15.84 -17.78
CA PRO A 263 -6.44 16.49 -19.01
C PRO A 263 -4.94 16.73 -18.99
N GLY A 264 -4.17 15.68 -19.18
CA GLY A 264 -2.75 15.83 -19.48
C GLY A 264 -2.56 15.83 -20.99
N PRO A 265 -2.12 16.92 -21.64
CA PRO A 265 -1.90 16.96 -23.08
C PRO A 265 -0.80 16.02 -23.59
N ARG A 266 -0.18 15.22 -22.69
CA ARG A 266 0.90 14.26 -23.00
C ARG A 266 0.53 12.80 -22.81
N GLU A 267 -0.73 12.46 -22.55
CA GLU A 267 -1.15 11.07 -22.46
C GLU A 267 -1.44 10.50 -23.86
N GLY A 268 -0.51 9.70 -24.36
CA GLY A 268 -0.77 8.92 -25.56
C GLY A 268 -2.06 8.09 -25.39
N LYS A 269 -2.96 8.14 -26.35
CA LYS A 269 -4.27 7.44 -26.37
C LYS A 269 -4.20 5.97 -25.93
N GLY A 270 -3.05 5.30 -26.14
CA GLY A 270 -2.82 3.90 -25.76
C GLY A 270 -2.62 3.66 -24.25
N ALA A 271 -2.03 4.60 -23.50
CA ALA A 271 -1.82 4.44 -22.05
C ALA A 271 -3.14 4.56 -21.27
N SER A 272 -4.01 5.47 -21.70
CA SER A 272 -5.36 5.62 -21.15
C SER A 272 -6.23 4.39 -21.43
N ARG A 273 -6.09 3.75 -22.59
CA ARG A 273 -6.83 2.53 -22.96
C ARG A 273 -6.44 1.35 -22.06
N LYS A 274 -5.13 1.09 -21.88
CA LYS A 274 -4.66 0.01 -20.98
C LYS A 274 -5.15 0.17 -19.54
N ALA A 275 -5.21 1.40 -19.05
CA ALA A 275 -5.74 1.69 -17.71
C ALA A 275 -7.25 1.39 -17.62
N ARG A 276 -8.02 1.77 -18.64
CA ARG A 276 -9.46 1.47 -18.71
C ARG A 276 -9.72 -0.03 -18.78
N ASP A 277 -8.97 -0.75 -19.61
CA ASP A 277 -9.12 -2.20 -19.76
C ASP A 277 -8.80 -2.94 -18.44
N ALA A 278 -7.77 -2.48 -17.73
CA ALA A 278 -7.41 -3.06 -16.41
C ALA A 278 -8.42 -2.75 -15.29
N LEU A 279 -9.14 -1.62 -15.37
CA LEU A 279 -10.14 -1.21 -14.38
C LEU A 279 -11.57 -1.58 -14.78
N ALA A 280 -11.81 -2.01 -16.01
CA ALA A 280 -13.14 -2.40 -16.50
C ALA A 280 -13.82 -3.48 -15.63
N PRO A 281 -13.14 -4.55 -15.16
CA PRO A 281 -13.75 -5.53 -14.27
C PRO A 281 -14.26 -4.94 -12.96
N TYR A 282 -13.50 -3.99 -12.38
CA TYR A 282 -13.86 -3.32 -11.14
C TYR A 282 -14.99 -2.30 -11.32
N ALA A 283 -15.06 -1.68 -12.49
CA ALA A 283 -16.18 -0.80 -12.85
C ALA A 283 -17.49 -1.58 -13.03
N ALA A 284 -17.44 -2.74 -13.70
CA ALA A 284 -18.57 -3.64 -13.84
C ALA A 284 -19.03 -4.15 -12.46
N LEU A 285 -18.08 -4.52 -11.59
CA LEU A 285 -18.36 -4.92 -10.22
C LEU A 285 -19.07 -3.81 -9.43
N ALA A 286 -18.56 -2.57 -9.49
CA ALA A 286 -19.17 -1.41 -8.81
C ALA A 286 -20.59 -1.13 -9.34
N GLN A 287 -20.83 -1.32 -10.63
CA GLN A 287 -22.16 -1.16 -11.22
C GLN A 287 -23.13 -2.26 -10.75
N ALA A 288 -22.71 -3.53 -10.70
CA ALA A 288 -23.51 -4.62 -10.18
C ALA A 288 -23.87 -4.42 -8.68
N VAL A 289 -22.92 -3.96 -7.87
CA VAL A 289 -23.17 -3.62 -6.46
C VAL A 289 -24.14 -2.44 -6.35
N ARG A 290 -24.01 -1.41 -7.19
CA ARG A 290 -24.93 -0.27 -7.23
C ARG A 290 -26.34 -0.67 -7.61
N ALA A 291 -26.48 -1.61 -8.56
CA ALA A 291 -27.77 -2.14 -8.97
C ALA A 291 -28.40 -3.03 -7.89
N GLY A 292 -27.60 -3.62 -7.00
CA GLY A 292 -28.09 -4.59 -6.02
C GLY A 292 -28.57 -5.89 -6.67
N ASP A 293 -28.12 -6.18 -7.89
CA ASP A 293 -28.45 -7.38 -8.66
C ASP A 293 -27.45 -8.50 -8.37
N LEU A 294 -27.90 -9.54 -7.70
CA LEU A 294 -27.07 -10.67 -7.32
C LEU A 294 -26.71 -11.57 -8.52
N ALA A 295 -27.61 -11.70 -9.50
CA ALA A 295 -27.36 -12.49 -10.68
C ALA A 295 -26.30 -11.83 -11.56
N GLY A 296 -26.44 -10.51 -11.82
CA GLY A 296 -25.44 -9.73 -12.52
C GLY A 296 -24.09 -9.71 -11.80
N PHE A 297 -24.08 -9.63 -10.46
CA PHE A 297 -22.85 -9.73 -9.68
C PHE A 297 -22.14 -11.08 -9.86
N LYS A 298 -22.87 -12.19 -9.80
CA LYS A 298 -22.30 -13.52 -10.03
C LYS A 298 -21.71 -13.66 -11.44
N ALA A 299 -22.44 -13.23 -12.46
CA ALA A 299 -21.97 -13.25 -13.84
C ALA A 299 -20.66 -12.43 -14.02
N VAL A 300 -20.58 -11.23 -13.43
CA VAL A 300 -19.37 -10.40 -13.47
C VAL A 300 -18.21 -11.06 -12.73
N ALA A 301 -18.47 -11.66 -11.55
CA ALA A 301 -17.46 -12.33 -10.75
C ALA A 301 -16.88 -13.56 -11.48
N GLU A 302 -17.70 -14.32 -12.17
CA GLU A 302 -17.29 -15.49 -12.97
C GLU A 302 -16.53 -15.07 -14.24
N THR A 303 -17.06 -14.12 -15.00
CA THR A 303 -16.43 -13.63 -16.24
C THR A 303 -15.03 -13.07 -15.98
N HIS A 304 -14.82 -12.39 -14.88
CA HIS A 304 -13.55 -11.75 -14.54
C HIS A 304 -12.77 -12.47 -13.43
N ALA A 305 -13.10 -13.73 -13.12
CA ALA A 305 -12.48 -14.51 -12.06
C ALA A 305 -10.94 -14.56 -12.19
N ALA A 306 -10.43 -14.77 -13.41
CA ALA A 306 -8.99 -14.79 -13.67
C ALA A 306 -8.29 -13.47 -13.34
N ALA A 307 -8.92 -12.33 -13.64
CA ALA A 307 -8.39 -11.01 -13.31
C ALA A 307 -8.35 -10.78 -11.79
N PHE A 308 -9.43 -11.13 -11.08
CA PHE A 308 -9.50 -11.00 -9.63
C PHE A 308 -8.53 -11.95 -8.90
N ALA A 309 -8.29 -13.13 -9.45
CA ALA A 309 -7.29 -14.08 -8.92
C ALA A 309 -5.86 -13.54 -9.12
N ALA A 310 -5.53 -13.02 -10.30
CA ALA A 310 -4.24 -12.40 -10.59
C ALA A 310 -3.94 -11.22 -9.67
N ASP A 311 -4.94 -10.37 -9.42
CA ASP A 311 -4.85 -9.21 -8.51
C ASP A 311 -4.96 -9.60 -7.02
N LYS A 312 -5.21 -10.89 -6.70
CA LYS A 312 -5.41 -11.41 -5.33
C LYS A 312 -6.56 -10.76 -4.57
N THR A 313 -7.58 -10.30 -5.28
CA THR A 313 -8.77 -9.65 -4.72
C THR A 313 -9.99 -10.58 -4.65
N HIS A 314 -9.91 -11.80 -5.20
CA HIS A 314 -11.03 -12.73 -5.32
C HIS A 314 -11.76 -13.03 -4.00
N LEU A 315 -11.02 -13.19 -2.89
CA LEU A 315 -11.62 -13.41 -1.55
C LEU A 315 -12.44 -12.20 -1.08
N LEU A 316 -11.94 -11.00 -1.34
CA LEU A 316 -12.64 -9.76 -0.98
C LEU A 316 -13.88 -9.56 -1.87
N VAL A 317 -13.77 -9.90 -3.16
CA VAL A 317 -14.90 -9.86 -4.10
C VAL A 317 -15.99 -10.85 -3.67
N ALA A 318 -15.63 -12.06 -3.25
CA ALA A 318 -16.62 -13.04 -2.74
C ALA A 318 -17.39 -12.49 -1.51
N ARG A 319 -16.74 -11.73 -0.64
CA ARG A 319 -17.37 -11.09 0.53
C ARG A 319 -18.35 -9.97 0.14
N LEU A 320 -18.19 -9.33 -1.02
CA LEU A 320 -19.11 -8.31 -1.51
C LEU A 320 -20.53 -8.79 -1.73
N ARG A 321 -20.74 -10.10 -1.92
CA ARG A 321 -22.08 -10.69 -2.06
C ARG A 321 -23.06 -10.19 -0.98
N ARG A 322 -22.59 -10.08 0.27
CA ARG A 322 -23.39 -9.56 1.38
C ARG A 322 -23.83 -8.11 1.15
N ASN A 323 -22.91 -7.27 0.65
CA ASN A 323 -23.22 -5.87 0.40
C ASN A 323 -24.18 -5.70 -0.78
N VAL A 324 -24.06 -6.54 -1.81
CA VAL A 324 -25.03 -6.56 -2.93
C VAL A 324 -26.43 -6.86 -2.44
N ILE A 325 -26.59 -7.89 -1.60
CA ILE A 325 -27.89 -8.25 -0.99
C ILE A 325 -28.43 -7.08 -0.15
N ARG A 326 -27.56 -6.45 0.67
CA ARG A 326 -27.96 -5.30 1.50
C ARG A 326 -28.45 -4.12 0.66
N VAL A 327 -27.74 -3.78 -0.42
CA VAL A 327 -28.16 -2.71 -1.34
C VAL A 327 -29.45 -3.07 -2.06
N GLY A 328 -29.59 -4.32 -2.51
CA GLY A 328 -30.82 -4.81 -3.13
C GLY A 328 -32.02 -4.76 -2.19
N LEU A 329 -31.88 -5.23 -0.94
CA LEU A 329 -32.90 -5.15 0.11
C LEU A 329 -33.31 -3.69 0.40
N ARG A 330 -32.33 -2.78 0.54
CA ARG A 330 -32.61 -1.37 0.75
C ARG A 330 -33.42 -0.76 -0.38
N ARG A 331 -33.14 -1.13 -1.63
CA ARG A 331 -33.95 -0.67 -2.78
C ARG A 331 -35.36 -1.22 -2.74
N VAL A 332 -35.54 -2.48 -2.35
CA VAL A 332 -36.86 -3.10 -2.19
C VAL A 332 -37.64 -2.42 -1.08
N SER A 333 -37.03 -2.19 0.10
CA SER A 333 -37.72 -1.53 1.23
C SER A 333 -38.11 -0.08 0.93
N LEU A 334 -37.34 0.63 0.09
CA LEU A 334 -37.71 1.98 -0.36
C LEU A 334 -38.83 1.99 -1.40
N ALA A 335 -38.98 0.92 -2.17
CA ALA A 335 -39.98 0.84 -3.24
C ALA A 335 -41.33 0.30 -2.75
N TYR A 336 -41.37 -0.50 -1.70
CA TYR A 336 -42.56 -1.19 -1.21
C TYR A 336 -42.80 -0.89 0.26
N SER A 337 -44.02 -0.52 0.62
CA SER A 337 -44.46 -0.37 2.01
C SER A 337 -44.61 -1.73 2.70
N SER A 338 -45.08 -2.74 1.97
CA SER A 338 -45.16 -4.13 2.41
C SER A 338 -44.92 -5.06 1.22
N ILE A 339 -44.16 -6.13 1.40
CA ILE A 339 -43.81 -7.09 0.35
C ILE A 339 -43.65 -8.49 0.96
N SER A 340 -44.10 -9.55 0.23
CA SER A 340 -43.89 -10.93 0.67
C SER A 340 -42.44 -11.34 0.60
N LEU A 341 -41.98 -12.23 1.51
CA LEU A 341 -40.60 -12.72 1.50
C LEU A 341 -40.29 -13.53 0.23
N ALA A 342 -41.31 -14.19 -0.36
CA ALA A 342 -41.17 -14.88 -1.64
C ALA A 342 -40.84 -13.90 -2.79
N ASP A 343 -41.54 -12.76 -2.84
CA ASP A 343 -41.29 -11.74 -3.86
C ASP A 343 -39.92 -11.06 -3.65
N VAL A 344 -39.51 -10.85 -2.39
CA VAL A 344 -38.17 -10.39 -2.06
C VAL A 344 -37.10 -11.36 -2.60
N ALA A 345 -37.31 -12.67 -2.41
CA ALA A 345 -36.40 -13.69 -2.94
C ALA A 345 -36.31 -13.64 -4.47
N ALA A 346 -37.44 -13.56 -5.14
CA ALA A 346 -37.54 -13.49 -6.60
C ALA A 346 -36.82 -12.24 -7.15
N LYS A 347 -37.05 -11.04 -6.51
CA LYS A 347 -36.43 -9.77 -6.92
C LYS A 347 -34.91 -9.72 -6.70
N LEU A 348 -34.43 -10.38 -5.64
CA LEU A 348 -33.00 -10.46 -5.34
C LEU A 348 -32.29 -11.62 -6.08
N GLY A 349 -33.04 -12.49 -6.78
CA GLY A 349 -32.47 -13.68 -7.42
C GLY A 349 -31.88 -14.67 -6.41
N LEU A 350 -32.47 -14.74 -5.21
CA LEU A 350 -32.08 -15.70 -4.19
C LEU A 350 -32.85 -16.99 -4.46
N ALA A 351 -32.19 -18.03 -4.96
CA ALA A 351 -32.76 -19.36 -5.15
C ALA A 351 -32.74 -20.14 -3.82
N THR A 352 -33.30 -19.57 -2.75
CA THR A 352 -33.27 -20.11 -1.38
C THR A 352 -34.68 -20.19 -0.79
N ASN A 353 -34.85 -21.05 0.22
CA ASN A 353 -36.10 -21.21 0.95
C ASN A 353 -36.52 -19.90 1.64
N ALA A 354 -37.81 -19.73 1.90
CA ALA A 354 -38.37 -18.55 2.56
C ALA A 354 -37.72 -18.27 3.92
N GLU A 355 -37.39 -19.31 4.69
CA GLU A 355 -36.69 -19.18 5.98
C GLU A 355 -35.27 -18.58 5.85
N ASP A 356 -34.50 -18.93 4.81
CA ASP A 356 -33.16 -18.36 4.63
C ASP A 356 -33.25 -16.91 4.19
N VAL A 357 -34.27 -16.55 3.40
CA VAL A 357 -34.54 -15.14 3.04
C VAL A 357 -34.89 -14.34 4.28
N GLU A 358 -35.74 -14.89 5.14
CA GLU A 358 -36.10 -14.28 6.41
C GLU A 358 -34.88 -14.02 7.28
N ARG A 359 -33.97 -15.00 7.44
CA ARG A 359 -32.70 -14.85 8.19
C ARG A 359 -31.82 -13.76 7.61
N VAL A 360 -31.73 -13.68 6.27
CA VAL A 360 -30.93 -12.65 5.59
C VAL A 360 -31.53 -11.27 5.80
N VAL A 361 -32.86 -11.14 5.73
CA VAL A 361 -33.59 -9.89 5.98
C VAL A 361 -33.46 -9.47 7.44
N ALA A 362 -33.67 -10.37 8.40
CA ALA A 362 -33.52 -10.10 9.83
C ALA A 362 -32.10 -9.62 10.16
N LYS A 363 -31.09 -10.23 9.54
CA LYS A 363 -29.69 -9.80 9.67
C LYS A 363 -29.47 -8.41 9.10
N ALA A 364 -30.07 -8.07 7.96
CA ALA A 364 -29.93 -6.76 7.34
C ALA A 364 -30.59 -5.64 8.19
N ILE A 365 -31.71 -5.94 8.84
CA ILE A 365 -32.41 -5.05 9.79
C ILE A 365 -31.54 -4.85 11.03
N ARG A 366 -31.03 -5.93 11.65
CA ARG A 366 -30.16 -5.88 12.81
C ARG A 366 -28.90 -5.05 12.56
N ASP A 367 -28.30 -5.20 11.38
CA ASP A 367 -27.09 -4.49 10.98
C ASP A 367 -27.37 -3.02 10.58
N GLY A 368 -28.62 -2.52 10.72
CA GLY A 368 -29.01 -1.15 10.37
C GLY A 368 -28.93 -0.85 8.87
N GLY A 369 -29.00 -1.90 8.01
CA GLY A 369 -28.92 -1.73 6.57
C GLY A 369 -30.27 -1.40 5.91
N VAL A 370 -31.35 -1.75 6.58
CA VAL A 370 -32.75 -1.60 6.12
C VAL A 370 -33.59 -1.25 7.33
N ASP A 371 -34.37 -0.18 7.20
CA ASP A 371 -35.35 0.23 8.21
C ASP A 371 -36.70 -0.43 7.88
N ALA A 372 -36.93 -1.59 8.44
CA ALA A 372 -38.14 -2.37 8.20
C ALA A 372 -38.42 -3.29 9.39
N SER A 373 -39.67 -3.71 9.54
CA SER A 373 -40.09 -4.76 10.46
C SER A 373 -40.45 -6.04 9.71
N LEU A 374 -40.22 -7.18 10.35
CA LEU A 374 -40.50 -8.49 9.77
C LEU A 374 -41.70 -9.10 10.51
N ASP A 375 -42.73 -9.45 9.77
CA ASP A 375 -43.88 -10.20 10.25
C ASP A 375 -43.71 -11.69 9.87
N HIS A 376 -43.35 -12.51 10.87
CA HIS A 376 -43.09 -13.92 10.66
C HIS A 376 -44.36 -14.72 10.30
N GLU A 377 -45.52 -14.38 10.94
CA GLU A 377 -46.77 -15.12 10.73
C GLU A 377 -47.27 -14.94 9.30
N ARG A 378 -47.20 -13.71 8.79
CA ARG A 378 -47.67 -13.38 7.43
C ARG A 378 -46.60 -13.49 6.37
N GLN A 379 -45.36 -13.77 6.76
CA GLN A 379 -44.18 -13.84 5.86
C GLN A 379 -44.04 -12.53 5.04
N LEU A 380 -44.22 -11.38 5.70
CA LEU A 380 -44.17 -10.05 5.09
C LEU A 380 -42.99 -9.23 5.65
N LEU A 381 -42.37 -8.49 4.77
CA LEU A 381 -41.46 -7.41 5.11
C LEU A 381 -42.25 -6.08 5.04
N VAL A 382 -42.37 -5.38 6.15
CA VAL A 382 -43.07 -4.10 6.24
C VAL A 382 -42.03 -3.00 6.42
N GLY A 383 -41.95 -2.07 5.46
CA GLY A 383 -41.07 -0.92 5.53
C GLY A 383 -41.47 0.01 6.69
N ALA A 384 -40.49 0.54 7.41
CA ALA A 384 -40.77 1.58 8.41
C ALA A 384 -41.35 2.81 7.71
N ALA A 385 -42.45 3.32 8.24
CA ALA A 385 -43.00 4.58 7.75
C ALA A 385 -41.93 5.67 7.94
N ALA A 386 -41.78 6.54 6.94
CA ALA A 386 -40.89 7.70 7.05
C ALA A 386 -41.41 8.65 8.16
N THR A 387 -40.95 8.40 9.40
CA THR A 387 -41.22 9.31 10.51
C THR A 387 -40.25 10.48 10.44
N ASP A 388 -40.76 11.69 10.64
CA ASP A 388 -39.87 12.85 10.72
C ASP A 388 -38.98 12.74 11.95
N ALA A 389 -37.68 12.43 11.72
CA ALA A 389 -36.72 12.28 12.78
C ALA A 389 -36.58 13.54 13.66
N TYR A 390 -36.86 14.71 13.10
CA TYR A 390 -36.80 15.98 13.84
C TYR A 390 -38.00 16.18 14.76
N ALA A 391 -39.12 15.50 14.51
CA ALA A 391 -40.28 15.49 15.40
C ALA A 391 -40.11 14.55 16.61
N THR A 392 -39.12 13.67 16.57
CA THR A 392 -38.78 12.70 17.63
C THR A 392 -37.67 13.22 18.54
N ARG A 393 -37.39 12.52 19.64
CA ARG A 393 -36.27 12.84 20.54
C ARG A 393 -34.92 12.24 20.07
N GLU A 394 -34.87 11.61 18.92
CA GLU A 394 -33.65 10.98 18.40
C GLU A 394 -32.48 11.96 18.20
N PRO A 395 -32.66 13.16 17.61
CA PRO A 395 -31.61 14.15 17.50
C PRO A 395 -31.04 14.57 18.86
N GLN A 396 -31.92 14.78 19.84
CA GLN A 396 -31.52 15.13 21.21
C GLN A 396 -30.67 14.02 21.83
N ALA A 397 -31.07 12.75 21.70
CA ALA A 397 -30.31 11.61 22.22
C ALA A 397 -28.96 11.48 21.54
N ALA A 398 -28.90 11.68 20.22
CA ALA A 398 -27.65 11.63 19.44
C ALA A 398 -26.66 12.74 19.86
N PHE A 399 -27.16 13.96 20.07
CA PHE A 399 -26.35 15.08 20.57
C PHE A 399 -25.90 14.85 22.00
N HIS A 400 -26.77 14.34 22.87
CA HIS A 400 -26.42 14.00 24.25
C HIS A 400 -25.31 12.95 24.31
N ALA A 401 -25.40 11.89 23.51
CA ALA A 401 -24.36 10.86 23.45
C ALA A 401 -23.00 11.43 22.97
N ARG A 402 -23.01 12.36 22.02
CA ARG A 402 -21.79 13.05 21.56
C ARG A 402 -21.20 13.96 22.62
N ILE A 403 -22.03 14.71 23.33
CA ILE A 403 -21.59 15.58 24.42
C ILE A 403 -20.99 14.75 25.55
N ALA A 404 -21.67 13.68 25.96
CA ALA A 404 -21.15 12.76 26.98
C ALA A 404 -19.78 12.19 26.58
N PHE A 405 -19.63 11.73 25.32
CA PHE A 405 -18.35 11.26 24.80
C PHE A 405 -17.27 12.35 24.84
N CYS A 406 -17.58 13.59 24.45
CA CYS A 406 -16.61 14.69 24.49
C CYS A 406 -16.19 15.02 25.93
N LEU A 407 -17.15 15.03 26.88
CA LEU A 407 -16.84 15.25 28.31
C LEU A 407 -15.98 14.13 28.88
N ASP A 408 -16.29 12.88 28.57
CA ASP A 408 -15.47 11.75 29.03
C ASP A 408 -14.04 11.81 28.45
N ALA A 409 -13.91 12.13 27.15
CA ALA A 409 -12.61 12.29 26.52
C ALA A 409 -11.82 13.47 27.12
N HIS A 410 -12.49 14.59 27.41
CA HIS A 410 -11.88 15.74 28.12
C HIS A 410 -11.40 15.34 29.50
N ASN A 411 -12.25 14.70 30.29
CA ASN A 411 -11.92 14.27 31.66
C ASN A 411 -10.76 13.26 31.66
N GLU A 412 -10.73 12.35 30.68
CA GLU A 412 -9.64 11.40 30.52
C GLU A 412 -8.33 12.10 30.15
N ALA A 413 -8.39 13.08 29.24
CA ALA A 413 -7.23 13.89 28.88
C ALA A 413 -6.68 14.69 30.07
N VAL A 414 -7.57 15.32 30.85
CA VAL A 414 -7.19 16.06 32.08
C VAL A 414 -6.56 15.12 33.10
N ARG A 415 -7.12 13.92 33.31
CA ARG A 415 -6.51 12.91 34.18
C ARG A 415 -5.13 12.49 33.70
N ALA A 416 -4.95 12.27 32.39
CA ALA A 416 -3.66 11.90 31.81
C ALA A 416 -2.59 13.00 32.01
N MET A 417 -3.00 14.27 31.96
CA MET A 417 -2.10 15.41 32.19
C MET A 417 -1.69 15.53 33.67
N ARG A 418 -2.52 15.11 34.61
CA ARG A 418 -2.22 15.14 36.07
C ARG A 418 -1.17 14.11 36.50
N TYR A 419 -1.02 13.05 35.72
CA TYR A 419 -0.06 11.98 36.02
C TYR A 419 1.09 12.00 35.01
N PRO A 420 2.25 12.58 35.35
CA PRO A 420 3.40 12.53 34.47
C PRO A 420 3.80 11.10 34.19
N PRO A 421 4.18 10.72 32.96
CA PRO A 421 4.60 9.37 32.62
C PRO A 421 5.71 8.91 33.57
N ALA A 422 5.64 7.68 34.07
CA ALA A 422 6.59 7.12 35.03
C ALA A 422 8.08 7.20 34.56
N GLU A 423 8.29 7.34 33.25
CA GLU A 423 9.62 7.54 32.66
C GLU A 423 10.21 8.93 32.90
N THR A 424 9.38 9.98 33.00
CA THR A 424 9.85 11.34 33.34
C THR A 424 10.20 11.44 34.82
N ALA A 425 9.48 10.75 35.70
CA ALA A 425 9.80 10.69 37.10
C ALA A 425 11.16 9.99 37.39
N LYS A 426 11.53 9.00 36.58
CA LYS A 426 12.85 8.32 36.66
C LYS A 426 14.01 9.15 36.09
N ARG A 427 13.76 10.01 35.10
CA ARG A 427 14.81 10.84 34.45
C ARG A 427 15.06 12.17 35.15
N GLY A 428 14.09 12.68 35.89
CA GLY A 428 14.16 14.05 36.46
C GLY A 428 14.79 14.14 37.84
N GLY A 429 15.13 13.06 38.54
CA GLY A 429 15.72 13.11 39.90
C GLY A 429 14.83 13.85 40.92
N HIS A 430 13.59 14.15 40.56
CA HIS A 430 12.68 14.92 41.40
C HIS A 430 12.13 14.00 42.50
N SER A 431 12.35 14.40 43.71
CA SER A 431 11.83 13.72 44.90
C SER A 431 10.30 13.63 44.77
N ALA A 432 9.72 12.51 45.19
CA ALA A 432 8.26 12.30 45.22
C ALA A 432 7.51 13.45 45.93
N LYS A 433 8.15 14.17 46.80
CA LYS A 433 7.64 15.41 47.45
C LYS A 433 7.43 16.58 46.48
N HIS A 434 8.26 16.72 45.43
CA HIS A 434 8.12 17.78 44.44
C HIS A 434 6.96 17.50 43.47
N VAL A 435 6.72 16.22 43.17
CA VAL A 435 5.57 15.80 42.35
C VAL A 435 4.26 16.04 43.08
N LEU A 436 4.22 15.70 44.39
CA LEU A 436 3.08 15.98 45.26
C LEU A 436 2.80 17.50 45.40
N ALA A 437 3.82 18.30 45.54
CA ALA A 437 3.67 19.77 45.61
C ALA A 437 3.15 20.37 44.30
N LEU A 438 3.56 19.87 43.13
CA LEU A 438 3.03 20.26 41.83
C LEU A 438 1.57 19.79 41.63
N GLU A 439 1.21 18.62 42.16
CA GLU A 439 -0.17 18.13 42.14
C GLU A 439 -1.10 18.98 43.05
N GLU A 440 -0.60 19.42 44.22
CA GLU A 440 -1.33 20.33 45.13
C GLU A 440 -1.49 21.73 44.51
N GLU A 441 -0.45 22.29 43.87
CA GLU A 441 -0.54 23.60 43.16
C GLU A 441 -1.51 23.55 41.99
N LEU A 442 -1.51 22.44 41.21
CA LEU A 442 -2.44 22.26 40.10
C LEU A 442 -3.87 22.07 40.57
N ALA A 443 -4.08 21.36 41.69
CA ALA A 443 -5.40 21.19 42.29
C ALA A 443 -5.96 22.49 42.86
N THR A 444 -5.13 23.34 43.48
CA THR A 444 -5.55 24.67 43.95
C THR A 444 -5.85 25.61 42.81
N HIS A 445 -5.10 25.61 41.74
CA HIS A 445 -5.37 26.44 40.55
C HIS A 445 -6.70 26.06 39.85
N ILE A 446 -7.02 24.78 39.81
CA ILE A 446 -8.28 24.31 39.24
C ILE A 446 -9.48 24.67 40.13
N MET A 447 -9.31 24.66 41.45
CA MET A 447 -10.37 25.11 42.36
C MET A 447 -10.59 26.62 42.31
N GLU A 448 -9.53 27.41 42.09
CA GLU A 448 -9.63 28.88 41.92
C GLU A 448 -10.28 29.27 40.59
N ASP A 449 -10.06 28.48 39.50
CA ASP A 449 -10.74 28.72 38.21
C ASP A 449 -12.22 28.32 38.25
N ASP A 450 -12.61 27.28 38.99
CA ASP A 450 -14.01 26.86 39.15
C ASP A 450 -14.83 27.88 40.01
N GLU A 451 -14.17 28.61 40.96
CA GLU A 451 -14.81 29.67 41.73
C GLU A 451 -14.98 30.99 40.94
N MET A 452 -14.25 31.21 39.86
CA MET A 452 -14.36 32.38 39.00
C MET A 452 -15.45 32.27 37.93
N ASP A 453 -15.88 31.07 37.60
CA ASP A 453 -16.95 30.82 36.63
C ASP A 453 -18.39 30.78 37.24
N GLU A 454 -18.54 30.94 38.58
CA GLU A 454 -19.83 31.03 39.28
C GLU A 454 -20.31 32.48 39.58
N PHE A 455 -19.70 33.50 38.92
CA PHE A 455 -20.21 34.89 39.04
C PHE A 455 -20.64 35.47 37.70
#